data_64bfd425f694dfb8a6d85ff10c737c91
#
_entry.id   64bfd425f694dfb8a6d85ff10c737c91
#
_cell.length_a   1.000
_cell.length_b   1.000
_cell.length_c   1.000
_cell.angle_alpha   90.00
_cell.angle_beta   90.00
_cell.angle_gamma   90.00
#
_symmetry.space_group_name_H-M   'P 1'
#
loop_
_entity.id
_entity.type
_entity.pdbx_description
1 polymer ?
#
loop_
_entity_poly.entity_id
_entity_poly.type
_entity_poly.pdbx_seq_one_letter_code
_entity_poly.pdbx_strand_id
1 'polypeptide(L)'
;MIDINSITVADFKALFSRDFPYLPEWKNGYTYFINDIVYYEGNFYISLEDANTDTPPSDKWQIYKDSVENYVSETDIQKAFTEAKINFNPKLFTKCDECKVAFCYLTAHYLVIDLNNALNPFNLGGMGLPQSKSVGSVSESYAIPQWILNDKNMGLYAQTGYGMKYLSLIAPRLHGNIIFTKGYINFD
;
A
#
# COMPACT_ATOMS: atom_id res chain seq x y z
N MET A 1 8.88 11.69 -20.49
CA MET A 1 9.31 11.05 -19.20
C MET A 1 8.08 11.00 -18.32
N ILE A 2 7.78 9.86 -17.72
CA ILE A 2 6.62 9.72 -16.84
C ILE A 2 6.93 10.46 -15.55
N ASP A 3 6.04 11.39 -15.16
CA ASP A 3 6.19 12.16 -13.93
C ASP A 3 5.48 11.45 -12.78
N ILE A 4 6.25 10.80 -11.90
CA ILE A 4 5.71 10.15 -10.70
C ILE A 4 5.17 11.15 -9.65
N ASN A 5 5.53 12.44 -9.76
CA ASN A 5 5.02 13.46 -8.84
C ASN A 5 3.57 13.84 -9.15
N SER A 6 3.06 13.49 -10.33
CA SER A 6 1.64 13.67 -10.66
C SER A 6 0.72 12.64 -9.99
N ILE A 7 1.28 11.56 -9.41
CA ILE A 7 0.51 10.52 -8.71
C ILE A 7 0.15 11.04 -7.32
N THR A 8 -1.13 11.03 -7.00
CA THR A 8 -1.67 11.61 -5.77
C THR A 8 -2.13 10.56 -4.76
N VAL A 9 -2.34 10.99 -3.50
CA VAL A 9 -2.97 10.15 -2.47
C VAL A 9 -4.37 9.70 -2.89
N ALA A 10 -5.11 10.55 -3.61
CA ALA A 10 -6.43 10.20 -4.14
C ALA A 10 -6.35 9.04 -5.16
N ASP A 11 -5.32 9.04 -6.02
CA ASP A 11 -5.08 7.93 -6.94
C ASP A 11 -4.79 6.62 -6.21
N PHE A 12 -4.00 6.70 -5.14
CA PHE A 12 -3.69 5.55 -4.28
C PHE A 12 -4.94 5.01 -3.61
N LYS A 13 -5.72 5.88 -2.94
CA LYS A 13 -6.97 5.50 -2.28
C LYS A 13 -7.99 4.93 -3.26
N ALA A 14 -8.06 5.44 -4.49
CA ALA A 14 -8.94 4.91 -5.53
C ALA A 14 -8.55 3.49 -5.96
N LEU A 15 -7.23 3.21 -6.11
CA LEU A 15 -6.72 1.88 -6.49
C LEU A 15 -6.92 0.85 -5.37
N PHE A 16 -6.71 1.26 -4.12
CA PHE A 16 -6.76 0.40 -2.94
C PHE A 16 -7.94 0.74 -2.00
N SER A 17 -9.08 1.10 -2.57
CA SER A 17 -10.25 1.56 -1.81
C SER A 17 -10.82 0.54 -0.80
N ARG A 18 -10.50 -0.75 -0.97
CA ARG A 18 -10.96 -1.85 -0.13
C ARG A 18 -9.86 -2.51 0.69
N ASP A 19 -8.60 -2.13 0.45
CA ASP A 19 -7.43 -2.84 0.99
C ASP A 19 -7.01 -2.29 2.36
N PHE A 20 -7.29 -1.01 2.63
CA PHE A 20 -6.86 -0.32 3.84
C PHE A 20 -8.04 0.31 4.58
N PRO A 21 -8.04 0.27 5.92
CA PRO A 21 -9.02 0.96 6.74
C PRO A 21 -8.66 2.47 6.80
N TYR A 22 -9.06 3.22 5.79
CA TYR A 22 -8.80 4.65 5.76
C TYR A 22 -9.54 5.41 6.85
N LEU A 23 -8.90 6.46 7.38
CA LEU A 23 -9.50 7.33 8.38
C LEU A 23 -10.81 7.91 7.85
N PRO A 24 -11.94 7.72 8.53
CA PRO A 24 -13.26 8.15 8.08
C PRO A 24 -13.45 9.66 8.32
N GLU A 25 -12.72 10.50 7.57
CA GLU A 25 -12.77 11.95 7.73
C GLU A 25 -14.17 12.51 7.46
N TRP A 26 -14.63 13.41 8.33
CA TRP A 26 -15.86 14.14 8.11
C TRP A 26 -15.77 15.01 6.83
N LYS A 27 -16.87 15.05 6.06
CA LYS A 27 -16.93 15.79 4.80
C LYS A 27 -18.09 16.73 4.79
N ASN A 28 -17.84 18.01 4.51
CA ASN A 28 -18.89 19.01 4.32
C ASN A 28 -19.82 18.63 3.16
N GLY A 29 -21.13 18.79 3.38
CA GLY A 29 -22.16 18.46 2.39
C GLY A 29 -22.46 16.97 2.23
N TYR A 30 -21.86 16.11 3.05
CA TYR A 30 -22.22 14.70 3.13
C TYR A 30 -23.35 14.48 4.14
N THR A 31 -24.19 13.47 3.90
CA THR A 31 -25.28 13.09 4.81
C THR A 31 -24.89 11.83 5.53
N TYR A 32 -24.88 11.88 6.85
CA TYR A 32 -24.53 10.75 7.73
C TYR A 32 -25.79 10.14 8.33
N PHE A 33 -25.70 8.84 8.63
CA PHE A 33 -26.77 8.09 9.27
C PHE A 33 -26.43 7.77 10.72
N ILE A 34 -27.44 7.38 11.47
CA ILE A 34 -27.25 6.97 12.88
C ILE A 34 -26.19 5.87 12.96
N ASN A 35 -25.27 6.00 13.93
CA ASN A 35 -24.08 5.16 14.13
C ASN A 35 -22.96 5.31 13.10
N ASP A 36 -23.04 6.22 12.13
CA ASP A 36 -21.89 6.55 11.31
C ASP A 36 -20.79 7.18 12.16
N ILE A 37 -19.56 6.70 11.98
CA ILE A 37 -18.39 7.21 12.70
C ILE A 37 -17.57 8.08 11.75
N VAL A 38 -17.19 9.27 12.24
CA VAL A 38 -16.34 10.21 11.50
C VAL A 38 -15.20 10.69 12.39
N TYR A 39 -14.11 11.09 11.75
CA TYR A 39 -12.99 11.76 12.37
C TYR A 39 -13.00 13.25 12.01
N TYR A 40 -12.94 14.11 13.02
CA TYR A 40 -12.92 15.55 12.84
C TYR A 40 -12.10 16.23 13.96
N GLU A 41 -11.16 17.08 13.56
CA GLU A 41 -10.32 17.89 14.48
C GLU A 41 -9.71 17.10 15.67
N GLY A 42 -9.16 15.92 15.39
CA GLY A 42 -8.44 15.13 16.41
C GLY A 42 -9.31 14.15 17.20
N ASN A 43 -10.62 14.11 16.97
CA ASN A 43 -11.55 13.25 17.69
C ASN A 43 -12.41 12.42 16.73
N PHE A 44 -12.84 11.25 17.22
CA PHE A 44 -13.90 10.49 16.56
C PHE A 44 -15.26 10.91 17.12
N TYR A 45 -16.24 10.96 16.24
CA TYR A 45 -17.63 11.25 16.56
C TYR A 45 -18.52 10.18 15.93
N ILE A 46 -19.59 9.82 16.67
CA ILE A 46 -20.66 8.94 16.19
C ILE A 46 -21.92 9.75 15.99
N SER A 47 -22.60 9.56 14.86
CA SER A 47 -23.86 10.22 14.57
C SER A 47 -24.99 9.64 15.43
N LEU A 48 -25.79 10.50 16.04
CA LEU A 48 -26.91 10.14 16.91
C LEU A 48 -28.25 10.05 16.16
N GLU A 49 -28.30 10.53 14.91
CA GLU A 49 -29.53 10.54 14.12
C GLU A 49 -29.28 10.27 12.64
N ASP A 50 -30.35 9.94 11.93
CA ASP A 50 -30.35 9.81 10.47
C ASP A 50 -30.39 11.19 9.80
N ALA A 51 -29.85 11.23 8.57
CA ALA A 51 -29.77 12.44 7.75
C ALA A 51 -29.02 13.61 8.43
N ASN A 52 -28.04 13.30 9.26
CA ASN A 52 -27.18 14.27 9.92
C ASN A 52 -26.25 14.93 8.91
N THR A 53 -26.29 16.25 8.82
CA THR A 53 -25.43 17.07 7.94
C THR A 53 -24.60 18.07 8.75
N ASP A 54 -24.72 18.06 10.07
CA ASP A 54 -24.07 19.02 10.95
C ASP A 54 -22.56 18.75 11.03
N THR A 55 -21.80 19.80 11.26
CA THR A 55 -20.36 19.68 11.55
C THR A 55 -20.15 19.25 12.99
N PRO A 56 -19.31 18.25 13.28
CA PRO A 56 -18.90 17.97 14.65
C PRO A 56 -18.06 19.13 15.25
N PRO A 57 -18.13 19.41 16.56
CA PRO A 57 -19.10 18.87 17.51
C PRO A 57 -20.46 19.58 17.43
N SER A 58 -21.55 18.84 17.56
CA SER A 58 -22.90 19.37 17.76
C SER A 58 -23.72 18.40 18.62
N ASP A 59 -24.96 18.75 18.93
CA ASP A 59 -25.90 17.90 19.67
C ASP A 59 -26.29 16.61 18.93
N LYS A 60 -26.04 16.56 17.61
CA LYS A 60 -26.23 15.37 16.75
C LYS A 60 -25.03 14.43 16.71
N TRP A 61 -23.94 14.81 17.35
CA TRP A 61 -22.72 14.04 17.40
C TRP A 61 -22.30 13.73 18.85
N GLN A 62 -21.91 12.52 19.12
CA GLN A 62 -21.31 12.11 20.38
C GLN A 62 -19.83 11.76 20.15
N ILE A 63 -18.95 12.15 21.09
CA ILE A 63 -17.55 11.72 21.04
C ILE A 63 -17.50 10.19 21.15
N TYR A 64 -16.84 9.58 20.17
CA TYR A 64 -16.56 8.15 20.14
C TYR A 64 -15.11 7.92 20.56
N LYS A 65 -14.89 6.96 21.46
CA LYS A 65 -13.60 6.76 22.14
C LYS A 65 -12.69 5.74 21.45
N ASP A 66 -12.89 5.50 20.17
CA ASP A 66 -12.02 4.57 19.44
C ASP A 66 -10.65 5.18 19.12
N SER A 67 -9.67 4.31 18.95
CA SER A 67 -8.29 4.70 18.69
C SER A 67 -8.05 5.01 17.22
N VAL A 68 -7.31 6.09 16.96
CA VAL A 68 -6.80 6.45 15.61
C VAL A 68 -5.84 5.38 15.06
N GLU A 69 -5.25 4.57 15.94
CA GLU A 69 -4.25 3.55 15.60
C GLU A 69 -4.78 2.46 14.65
N ASN A 70 -6.09 2.29 14.60
CA ASN A 70 -6.73 1.30 13.73
C ASN A 70 -6.96 1.79 12.29
N TYR A 71 -6.65 3.05 11.99
CA TYR A 71 -6.91 3.66 10.69
C TYR A 71 -5.64 4.17 10.02
N VAL A 72 -5.65 4.14 8.70
CA VAL A 72 -4.59 4.72 7.86
C VAL A 72 -4.90 6.19 7.61
N SER A 73 -4.00 7.06 8.05
CA SER A 73 -4.08 8.50 7.81
C SER A 73 -3.46 8.89 6.46
N GLU A 74 -3.73 10.11 6.00
CA GLU A 74 -3.03 10.67 4.83
C GLU A 74 -1.54 10.82 5.08
N THR A 75 -1.13 11.11 6.32
CA THR A 75 0.27 11.26 6.71
C THR A 75 1.04 9.94 6.54
N ASP A 76 0.42 8.80 6.88
CA ASP A 76 1.02 7.48 6.69
C ASP A 76 1.24 7.20 5.19
N ILE A 77 0.24 7.52 4.36
CA ILE A 77 0.35 7.38 2.91
C ILE A 77 1.44 8.29 2.34
N GLN A 78 1.53 9.56 2.77
CA GLN A 78 2.55 10.49 2.31
C GLN A 78 3.97 10.03 2.69
N LYS A 79 4.15 9.47 3.87
CA LYS A 79 5.41 8.85 4.29
C LYS A 79 5.78 7.72 3.33
N ALA A 80 4.88 6.77 3.11
CA ALA A 80 5.08 5.65 2.20
C ALA A 80 5.35 6.10 0.74
N PHE A 81 4.70 7.17 0.28
CA PHE A 81 5.01 7.82 -1.02
C PHE A 81 6.46 8.29 -1.10
N THR A 82 6.93 8.93 -0.03
CA THR A 82 8.30 9.45 0.03
C THR A 82 9.32 8.31 -0.08
N GLU A 83 9.10 7.22 0.66
CA GLU A 83 9.96 6.04 0.62
C GLU A 83 9.90 5.33 -0.74
N ALA A 84 8.71 5.20 -1.31
CA ALA A 84 8.53 4.64 -2.65
C ALA A 84 9.27 5.46 -3.71
N LYS A 85 9.24 6.79 -3.67
CA LYS A 85 9.94 7.66 -4.63
C LYS A 85 11.46 7.44 -4.63
N ILE A 86 12.06 7.15 -3.50
CA ILE A 86 13.51 6.90 -3.39
C ILE A 86 13.91 5.62 -4.14
N ASN A 87 13.05 4.59 -4.11
CA ASN A 87 13.37 3.26 -4.61
C ASN A 87 12.71 2.93 -5.95
N PHE A 88 11.90 3.83 -6.51
CA PHE A 88 11.18 3.61 -7.75
C PHE A 88 11.95 4.11 -8.97
N ASN A 89 12.05 3.27 -9.99
CA ASN A 89 12.63 3.66 -11.28
C ASN A 89 11.55 3.78 -12.38
N PRO A 90 11.07 5.00 -12.70
CA PRO A 90 10.04 5.22 -13.71
C PRO A 90 10.52 4.87 -15.15
N LYS A 91 11.84 4.79 -15.39
CA LYS A 91 12.41 4.45 -16.72
C LYS A 91 12.13 3.00 -17.14
N LEU A 92 11.72 2.13 -16.19
CA LEU A 92 11.32 0.76 -16.49
C LEU A 92 9.97 0.68 -17.22
N PHE A 93 9.22 1.78 -17.27
CA PHE A 93 7.87 1.79 -17.83
C PHE A 93 7.78 2.72 -19.03
N THR A 94 7.10 2.24 -20.07
CA THR A 94 6.82 3.02 -21.28
C THR A 94 5.42 3.66 -21.23
N LYS A 95 4.50 3.05 -20.47
CA LYS A 95 3.12 3.50 -20.31
C LYS A 95 2.90 4.12 -18.94
N CYS A 96 2.17 5.24 -18.91
CA CYS A 96 1.89 5.98 -17.69
C CYS A 96 1.07 5.16 -16.69
N ASP A 97 0.03 4.46 -17.17
CA ASP A 97 -0.86 3.68 -16.29
C ASP A 97 -0.14 2.52 -15.61
N GLU A 98 0.72 1.82 -16.34
CA GLU A 98 1.54 0.74 -15.76
C GLU A 98 2.52 1.27 -14.72
N CYS A 99 3.13 2.44 -14.99
CA CYS A 99 4.01 3.12 -14.06
C CYS A 99 3.27 3.53 -12.78
N LYS A 100 2.08 4.12 -12.92
CA LYS A 100 1.22 4.52 -11.81
C LYS A 100 0.85 3.33 -10.92
N VAL A 101 0.39 2.24 -11.52
CA VAL A 101 0.01 1.02 -10.80
C VAL A 101 1.21 0.43 -10.07
N ALA A 102 2.37 0.33 -10.72
CA ALA A 102 3.58 -0.22 -10.09
C ALA A 102 4.06 0.66 -8.92
N PHE A 103 4.03 1.99 -9.09
CA PHE A 103 4.36 2.92 -8.01
C PHE A 103 3.41 2.80 -6.82
N CYS A 104 2.11 2.68 -7.06
CA CYS A 104 1.13 2.49 -6.00
C CYS A 104 1.32 1.15 -5.25
N TYR A 105 1.68 0.06 -5.95
CA TYR A 105 2.01 -1.20 -5.27
C TYR A 105 3.28 -1.09 -4.41
N LEU A 106 4.29 -0.36 -4.86
CA LEU A 106 5.48 -0.10 -4.05
C LEU A 106 5.14 0.76 -2.82
N THR A 107 4.31 1.77 -2.99
CA THR A 107 3.80 2.59 -1.86
C THR A 107 3.04 1.74 -0.86
N ALA A 108 2.11 0.87 -1.33
CA ALA A 108 1.35 -0.02 -0.46
C ALA A 108 2.26 -1.00 0.31
N HIS A 109 3.35 -1.45 -0.31
CA HIS A 109 4.36 -2.27 0.36
C HIS A 109 4.99 -1.53 1.55
N TYR A 110 5.49 -0.31 1.35
CA TYR A 110 6.08 0.48 2.44
C TYR A 110 5.05 0.85 3.51
N LEU A 111 3.84 1.21 3.11
CA LEU A 111 2.76 1.52 4.04
C LEU A 111 2.47 0.34 4.99
N VAL A 112 2.37 -0.88 4.48
CA VAL A 112 2.16 -2.08 5.31
C VAL A 112 3.33 -2.31 6.26
N ILE A 113 4.56 -2.12 5.79
CA ILE A 113 5.76 -2.23 6.64
C ILE A 113 5.72 -1.21 7.78
N ASP A 114 5.43 0.04 7.47
CA ASP A 114 5.37 1.12 8.44
C ASP A 114 4.29 0.91 9.50
N LEU A 115 3.09 0.51 9.08
CA LEU A 115 1.99 0.21 9.99
C LEU A 115 2.33 -0.98 10.91
N ASN A 116 2.93 -2.04 10.37
CA ASN A 116 3.37 -3.18 11.17
C ASN A 116 4.45 -2.78 12.19
N ASN A 117 5.39 -1.93 11.79
CA ASN A 117 6.43 -1.41 12.68
C ASN A 117 5.84 -0.51 13.78
N ALA A 118 4.83 0.30 13.46
CA ALA A 118 4.14 1.14 14.43
C ALA A 118 3.40 0.31 15.48
N LEU A 119 2.75 -0.79 15.06
CA LEU A 119 2.06 -1.70 15.97
C LEU A 119 3.02 -2.52 16.86
N ASN A 120 4.23 -2.78 16.37
CA ASN A 120 5.22 -3.62 17.05
C ASN A 120 6.61 -2.98 17.08
N PRO A 121 6.77 -1.79 17.69
CA PRO A 121 8.01 -0.99 17.60
C PRO A 121 9.24 -1.67 18.23
N PHE A 122 9.03 -2.62 19.12
CA PHE A 122 10.10 -3.37 19.79
C PHE A 122 10.32 -4.79 19.22
N ASN A 123 9.62 -5.14 18.16
CA ASN A 123 9.84 -6.44 17.51
C ASN A 123 11.12 -6.41 16.67
N LEU A 124 12.26 -6.56 17.35
CA LEU A 124 13.59 -6.64 16.73
C LEU A 124 13.83 -7.92 15.91
N GLY A 125 12.87 -8.83 15.96
CA GLY A 125 12.92 -10.08 15.20
C GLY A 125 12.55 -9.90 13.74
N GLY A 126 13.15 -8.93 13.05
CA GLY A 126 13.03 -8.59 11.64
C GLY A 126 11.85 -9.21 10.88
N MET A 127 11.18 -8.48 10.03
CA MET A 127 10.19 -9.07 9.12
C MET A 127 10.92 -10.10 8.23
N GLY A 128 11.09 -11.33 8.77
CA GLY A 128 11.56 -12.46 7.98
C GLY A 128 10.57 -12.68 6.85
N LEU A 129 11.07 -13.09 5.70
CA LEU A 129 10.21 -13.54 4.60
C LEU A 129 9.25 -14.59 5.14
N PRO A 130 7.93 -14.41 5.06
CA PRO A 130 6.99 -15.41 5.53
C PRO A 130 7.07 -16.62 4.61
N GLN A 131 7.90 -17.60 4.98
CA GLN A 131 8.02 -18.85 4.22
C GLN A 131 6.85 -19.79 4.50
N SER A 132 6.23 -19.67 5.67
CA SER A 132 5.05 -20.44 6.02
C SER A 132 4.27 -19.75 7.13
N LYS A 133 2.95 -19.85 7.08
CA LYS A 133 2.04 -19.45 8.16
C LYS A 133 1.19 -20.67 8.50
N SER A 134 1.23 -21.09 9.77
CA SER A 134 0.41 -22.17 10.28
C SER A 134 -0.62 -21.62 11.27
N VAL A 135 -1.89 -21.91 11.03
CA VAL A 135 -2.99 -21.60 11.94
C VAL A 135 -3.80 -22.88 12.14
N GLY A 136 -3.62 -23.51 13.31
CA GLY A 136 -4.25 -24.80 13.59
C GLY A 136 -3.73 -25.92 12.69
N SER A 137 -4.65 -26.62 12.00
CA SER A 137 -4.33 -27.70 11.08
C SER A 137 -4.06 -27.25 9.64
N VAL A 138 -4.16 -25.94 9.35
CA VAL A 138 -3.92 -25.37 8.02
C VAL A 138 -2.52 -24.75 8.00
N SER A 139 -1.67 -25.27 7.10
CA SER A 139 -0.34 -24.73 6.83
C SER A 139 -0.33 -24.16 5.40
N GLU A 140 -0.12 -22.86 5.26
CA GLU A 140 0.13 -22.21 3.98
C GLU A 140 1.62 -21.99 3.82
N SER A 141 2.23 -22.56 2.78
CA SER A 141 3.60 -22.27 2.40
C SER A 141 3.61 -21.39 1.15
N TYR A 142 4.31 -20.27 1.21
CA TYR A 142 4.51 -19.38 0.06
C TYR A 142 5.81 -19.75 -0.63
N ALA A 143 5.73 -20.28 -1.85
CA ALA A 143 6.90 -20.54 -2.67
C ALA A 143 7.43 -19.22 -3.23
N ILE A 144 8.40 -18.59 -2.53
CA ILE A 144 9.11 -17.45 -3.06
C ILE A 144 10.13 -17.96 -4.10
N PRO A 145 10.10 -17.46 -5.34
CA PRO A 145 11.06 -17.87 -6.36
C PRO A 145 12.52 -17.69 -5.91
N GLN A 146 13.37 -18.68 -6.18
CA GLN A 146 14.76 -18.69 -5.68
C GLN A 146 15.57 -17.47 -6.14
N TRP A 147 15.29 -16.90 -7.33
CA TRP A 147 15.97 -15.71 -7.83
C TRP A 147 15.68 -14.46 -6.98
N ILE A 148 14.51 -14.38 -6.33
CA ILE A 148 14.17 -13.32 -5.38
C ILE A 148 14.97 -13.50 -4.07
N LEU A 149 15.07 -14.73 -3.60
CA LEU A 149 15.81 -15.06 -2.37
C LEU A 149 17.32 -14.81 -2.50
N ASN A 150 17.86 -15.00 -3.68
CA ASN A 150 19.28 -14.81 -3.96
C ASN A 150 19.69 -13.34 -4.08
N ASP A 151 18.74 -12.44 -4.34
CA ASP A 151 18.97 -10.99 -4.39
C ASP A 151 18.47 -10.34 -3.11
N LYS A 152 19.42 -9.82 -2.30
CA LYS A 152 19.09 -9.16 -1.01
C LYS A 152 18.10 -8.00 -1.16
N ASN A 153 18.18 -7.26 -2.25
CA ASN A 153 17.29 -6.12 -2.49
C ASN A 153 15.88 -6.58 -2.90
N MET A 154 15.80 -7.61 -3.75
CA MET A 154 14.52 -8.18 -4.17
C MET A 154 13.80 -8.90 -3.02
N GLY A 155 14.56 -9.53 -2.10
CA GLY A 155 14.03 -10.17 -0.92
C GLY A 155 13.25 -9.23 0.00
N LEU A 156 13.63 -7.96 0.07
CA LEU A 156 12.90 -6.96 0.86
C LEU A 156 11.46 -6.78 0.37
N TYR A 157 11.25 -6.73 -0.93
CA TYR A 157 9.89 -6.59 -1.50
C TYR A 157 9.02 -7.83 -1.31
N ALA A 158 9.62 -9.00 -1.11
CA ALA A 158 8.87 -10.23 -0.87
C ALA A 158 8.21 -10.31 0.53
N GLN A 159 8.47 -9.33 1.41
CA GLN A 159 7.90 -9.28 2.76
C GLN A 159 6.39 -9.00 2.79
N THR A 160 5.82 -8.47 1.72
CA THR A 160 4.38 -8.20 1.62
C THR A 160 3.80 -8.68 0.30
N GLY A 161 2.49 -8.97 0.27
CA GLY A 161 1.78 -9.29 -0.96
C GLY A 161 1.84 -8.15 -2.00
N TYR A 162 1.83 -6.90 -1.55
CA TYR A 162 1.98 -5.72 -2.41
C TYR A 162 3.37 -5.64 -3.03
N GLY A 163 4.42 -5.92 -2.26
CA GLY A 163 5.78 -5.98 -2.76
C GLY A 163 5.99 -7.11 -3.77
N MET A 164 5.38 -8.28 -3.56
CA MET A 164 5.35 -9.37 -4.55
C MET A 164 4.64 -8.96 -5.85
N LYS A 165 3.53 -8.22 -5.75
CA LYS A 165 2.86 -7.64 -6.93
C LYS A 165 3.74 -6.63 -7.65
N TYR A 166 4.40 -5.75 -6.91
CA TYR A 166 5.40 -4.83 -7.49
C TYR A 166 6.49 -5.59 -8.24
N LEU A 167 7.11 -6.61 -7.62
CA LEU A 167 8.12 -7.45 -8.27
C LEU A 167 7.60 -8.11 -9.55
N SER A 168 6.37 -8.60 -9.56
CA SER A 168 5.78 -9.20 -10.76
C SER A 168 5.65 -8.22 -11.93
N LEU A 169 5.48 -6.92 -11.63
CA LEU A 169 5.41 -5.88 -12.64
C LEU A 169 6.78 -5.45 -13.16
N ILE A 170 7.80 -5.43 -12.31
CA ILE A 170 9.15 -4.97 -12.74
C ILE A 170 10.03 -6.10 -13.29
N ALA A 171 9.88 -7.34 -12.80
CA ALA A 171 10.74 -8.46 -13.19
C ALA A 171 10.86 -8.68 -14.71
N PRO A 172 9.78 -8.66 -15.51
CA PRO A 172 9.87 -8.79 -16.96
C PRO A 172 10.67 -7.66 -17.62
N ARG A 173 10.70 -6.48 -16.97
CA ARG A 173 11.38 -5.28 -17.48
C ARG A 173 12.86 -5.22 -17.12
N LEU A 174 13.24 -5.86 -16.02
CA LEU A 174 14.64 -5.98 -15.61
C LEU A 174 15.40 -6.95 -16.54
N HIS A 175 14.74 -7.99 -17.06
CA HIS A 175 15.32 -8.98 -17.94
C HIS A 175 15.15 -8.64 -19.43
N GLY A 176 14.43 -7.56 -19.77
CA GLY A 176 14.04 -7.20 -21.15
C GLY A 176 15.15 -6.71 -22.07
N ASN A 177 16.41 -6.68 -21.65
CA ASN A 177 17.55 -6.26 -22.48
C ASN A 177 18.43 -7.41 -22.98
N ILE A 178 17.97 -8.65 -22.89
CA ILE A 178 18.64 -9.74 -23.61
C ILE A 178 18.14 -9.70 -25.04
N ILE A 179 18.84 -8.93 -25.88
CA ILE A 179 18.71 -9.00 -27.33
C ILE A 179 19.30 -10.35 -27.75
N PHE A 180 18.42 -11.30 -28.06
CA PHE A 180 18.86 -12.50 -28.80
C PHE A 180 19.28 -12.06 -30.21
N THR A 181 20.54 -11.73 -30.41
CA THR A 181 21.11 -11.66 -31.75
C THR A 181 21.13 -13.08 -32.29
N LYS A 182 20.26 -13.34 -33.29
CA LYS A 182 20.26 -14.59 -34.04
C LYS A 182 21.61 -14.65 -34.76
N GLY A 183 22.55 -15.38 -34.15
CA GLY A 183 23.82 -15.67 -34.82
C GLY A 183 23.51 -16.58 -36.00
N TYR A 184 23.69 -16.08 -37.21
CA TYR A 184 23.77 -16.91 -38.40
C TYR A 184 25.11 -17.65 -38.34
N ILE A 185 25.08 -18.95 -38.10
CA ILE A 185 26.24 -19.82 -38.31
C ILE A 185 26.21 -20.15 -39.77
N ASN A 186 27.11 -19.51 -40.56
CA ASN A 186 27.42 -19.96 -41.92
C ASN A 186 28.31 -21.20 -41.78
N PHE A 187 27.83 -22.33 -42.22
CA PHE A 187 28.67 -23.49 -42.51
C PHE A 187 29.16 -23.35 -43.96
N ASP A 188 30.45 -23.10 -44.14
CA ASP A 188 31.18 -23.30 -45.42
C ASP A 188 31.51 -24.78 -45.58
#